data_957dff3d73b29e2a7c55d3d7aeed4bd7
#
_entry.id   957dff3d73b29e2a7c55d3d7aeed4bd7
#
_cell.length_a   1.000
_cell.length_b   1.000
_cell.length_c   1.000
_cell.angle_alpha   90.00
_cell.angle_beta   90.00
_cell.angle_gamma   90.00
#
_symmetry.space_group_name_H-M   'P 1'
#
loop_
_entity.id
_entity.type
_entity.pdbx_description
1 polymer ?
#
loop_
_entity_poly.entity_id
_entity_poly.type
_entity_poly.pdbx_seq_one_letter_code
_entity_poly.pdbx_strand_id
1 'polypeptide(L)'
;MRRKLIIGLLLLPLWMHAQHVFEAGLHGGVARWNTERTYVDALTGFNAGGQLYYSYLSPYVIGLRTGVTLDCHKAGFGKLNYEDHYSTTDAENEQMDIAYSVGRLSEHYTTWSVGVPLQLALTYQPFTLFAGAKAVFPMSSTWQEQVEHAALSVYYPDYDNRVEESYPLAASRDFAMSNTGQLQQPNVQWWLAIELNYALPLKRLTRALSSYLMIGVYFDYSLTPVKPAHSDAESLIMLTDTRDGLPLQRVLTPLMSANRQGQTLISQCSLWDAGIKLSYAISPNTPQKHKSHPCMCLH
;
A
#
# COMPACT_ATOMS: atom_id res chain seq x y z
N MET A 1 7.20 27.80 34.66
CA MET A 1 8.42 26.96 34.65
C MET A 1 8.36 25.74 35.58
N ARG A 2 7.79 25.82 36.79
CA ARG A 2 7.76 24.68 37.77
C ARG A 2 7.05 23.40 37.29
N ARG A 3 5.96 23.48 36.51
CA ARG A 3 5.23 22.29 36.03
C ARG A 3 6.02 21.42 35.04
N LYS A 4 6.88 22.03 34.18
CA LYS A 4 7.72 21.29 33.23
C LYS A 4 8.86 20.53 33.93
N LEU A 5 9.35 21.05 35.04
CA LEU A 5 10.40 20.41 35.86
C LEU A 5 9.87 19.18 36.60
N ILE A 6 8.62 19.21 37.08
CA ILE A 6 7.97 18.09 37.78
C ILE A 6 7.73 16.91 36.83
N ILE A 7 7.31 17.16 35.60
CA ILE A 7 7.13 16.11 34.57
C ILE A 7 8.47 15.48 34.22
N GLY A 8 9.54 16.27 34.09
CA GLY A 8 10.89 15.75 33.87
C GLY A 8 11.43 14.91 35.02
N LEU A 9 11.16 15.28 36.27
CA LEU A 9 11.56 14.55 37.47
C LEU A 9 10.78 13.24 37.65
N LEU A 10 9.50 13.19 37.27
CA LEU A 10 8.67 11.97 37.30
C LEU A 10 9.08 10.96 36.20
N LEU A 11 9.68 11.42 35.11
CA LEU A 11 10.16 10.56 34.02
C LEU A 11 11.57 9.99 34.29
N LEU A 12 12.37 10.61 35.16
CA LEU A 12 13.73 10.17 35.50
C LEU A 12 13.82 8.73 36.02
N PRO A 13 12.96 8.25 36.95
CA PRO A 13 13.03 6.85 37.43
C PRO A 13 12.60 5.84 36.36
N LEU A 14 11.83 6.25 35.36
CA LEU A 14 11.47 5.39 34.23
C LEU A 14 12.68 5.07 33.34
N TRP A 15 13.65 5.96 33.25
CA TRP A 15 14.87 5.81 32.44
C TRP A 15 15.90 4.84 33.01
N MET A 16 15.94 4.69 34.33
CA MET A 16 17.00 3.93 34.99
C MET A 16 16.87 2.39 34.91
N HIS A 17 15.71 1.86 34.48
CA HIS A 17 15.44 0.42 34.42
C HIS A 17 14.89 -0.04 33.07
N ALA A 18 14.90 0.80 32.08
CA ALA A 18 14.38 0.48 30.77
C ALA A 18 15.30 -0.48 30.00
N GLN A 19 14.69 -1.36 29.26
CA GLN A 19 15.37 -2.27 28.36
C GLN A 19 15.44 -1.63 26.96
N HIS A 20 16.64 -1.52 26.44
CA HIS A 20 16.90 -1.08 25.08
C HIS A 20 16.94 -2.31 24.18
N VAL A 21 16.16 -2.32 23.10
CA VAL A 21 16.10 -3.44 22.16
C VAL A 21 16.38 -2.91 20.76
N PHE A 22 17.38 -3.47 20.11
CA PHE A 22 17.68 -3.25 18.70
C PHE A 22 17.19 -4.47 17.93
N GLU A 23 16.42 -4.24 16.88
CA GLU A 23 15.78 -5.29 16.10
C GLU A 23 16.07 -5.09 14.61
N ALA A 24 16.46 -6.17 13.93
CA ALA A 24 16.58 -6.23 12.47
C ALA A 24 15.77 -7.41 11.96
N GLY A 25 14.97 -7.22 10.92
CA GLY A 25 14.09 -8.28 10.45
C GLY A 25 13.56 -8.08 9.06
N LEU A 26 12.83 -9.10 8.63
CA LEU A 26 12.09 -9.14 7.37
C LEU A 26 10.62 -9.37 7.67
N HIS A 27 9.78 -8.90 6.76
CA HIS A 27 8.34 -9.15 6.81
C HIS A 27 7.81 -9.42 5.41
N GLY A 28 6.66 -10.07 5.34
CA GLY A 28 5.97 -10.31 4.10
C GLY A 28 4.53 -10.72 4.34
N GLY A 29 3.68 -10.43 3.38
CA GLY A 29 2.25 -10.67 3.52
C GLY A 29 1.46 -10.32 2.28
N VAL A 30 0.19 -10.06 2.48
CA VAL A 30 -0.76 -9.65 1.44
C VAL A 30 -0.99 -8.15 1.50
N ALA A 31 -1.18 -7.55 0.34
CA ALA A 31 -1.54 -6.13 0.21
C ALA A 31 -2.79 -6.00 -0.68
N ARG A 32 -3.66 -5.05 -0.36
CA ARG A 32 -4.89 -4.83 -1.13
C ARG A 32 -5.34 -3.38 -1.01
N TRP A 33 -5.88 -2.86 -2.11
CA TRP A 33 -6.56 -1.57 -2.13
C TRP A 33 -7.95 -1.66 -1.49
N ASN A 34 -8.30 -0.66 -0.71
CA ASN A 34 -9.64 -0.41 -0.22
C ASN A 34 -10.17 0.87 -0.88
N THR A 35 -11.35 0.80 -1.52
CA THR A 35 -11.97 1.92 -2.22
C THR A 35 -13.41 2.08 -1.76
N GLU A 36 -13.91 3.33 -1.70
CA GLU A 36 -15.30 3.60 -1.33
C GLU A 36 -16.26 3.29 -2.47
N ARG A 37 -15.86 3.60 -3.71
CA ARG A 37 -16.65 3.35 -4.92
C ARG A 37 -15.71 2.91 -6.04
N THR A 38 -16.09 1.87 -6.74
CA THR A 38 -15.32 1.37 -7.88
C THR A 38 -16.23 0.55 -8.80
N TYR A 39 -15.96 0.66 -10.10
CA TYR A 39 -16.53 -0.20 -11.13
C TYR A 39 -15.67 -1.44 -11.41
N VAL A 40 -14.50 -1.52 -10.74
CA VAL A 40 -13.53 -2.60 -10.87
C VAL A 40 -13.24 -3.22 -9.51
N ASP A 41 -12.82 -4.48 -9.48
CA ASP A 41 -12.57 -5.22 -8.27
C ASP A 41 -11.12 -5.03 -7.80
N ALA A 42 -10.89 -4.84 -6.50
CA ALA A 42 -9.55 -4.78 -5.95
C ALA A 42 -8.91 -6.16 -5.96
N LEU A 43 -7.75 -6.28 -6.60
CA LEU A 43 -6.93 -7.49 -6.64
C LEU A 43 -6.00 -7.54 -5.42
N THR A 44 -5.93 -8.73 -4.83
CA THR A 44 -4.98 -8.97 -3.75
C THR A 44 -3.58 -9.18 -4.36
N GLY A 45 -2.62 -8.47 -3.82
CA GLY A 45 -1.22 -8.60 -4.18
C GLY A 45 -0.38 -9.01 -2.97
N PHE A 46 0.88 -8.61 -2.95
CA PHE A 46 1.80 -8.94 -1.86
C PHE A 46 2.53 -7.71 -1.34
N ASN A 47 3.00 -7.84 -0.10
CA ASN A 47 3.95 -6.93 0.53
C ASN A 47 5.18 -7.75 0.96
N ALA A 48 6.37 -7.17 0.79
CA ALA A 48 7.61 -7.69 1.33
C ALA A 48 8.54 -6.53 1.70
N GLY A 49 9.28 -6.68 2.80
CA GLY A 49 10.17 -5.61 3.23
C GLY A 49 11.17 -6.02 4.30
N GLY A 50 12.03 -5.07 4.63
CA GLY A 50 13.01 -5.16 5.70
C GLY A 50 12.85 -4.02 6.70
N GLN A 51 13.33 -4.24 7.93
CA GLN A 51 13.15 -3.28 9.01
C GLN A 51 14.33 -3.26 9.98
N LEU A 52 14.60 -2.07 10.49
CA LEU A 52 15.52 -1.83 11.58
C LEU A 52 14.81 -1.01 12.64
N TYR A 53 14.64 -1.56 13.83
CA TYR A 53 13.91 -0.90 14.92
C TYR A 53 14.77 -0.72 16.15
N TYR A 54 14.45 0.32 16.88
CA TYR A 54 14.88 0.58 18.22
C TYR A 54 13.66 0.70 19.12
N SER A 55 13.64 -0.09 20.20
CA SER A 55 12.58 -0.08 21.20
C SER A 55 13.14 0.28 22.56
N TYR A 56 12.45 1.16 23.25
CA TYR A 56 12.65 1.50 24.63
C TYR A 56 11.50 0.90 25.43
N LEU A 57 11.77 -0.18 26.15
CA LEU A 57 10.75 -0.91 26.91
C LEU A 57 10.93 -0.61 28.40
N SER A 58 9.92 0.01 29.01
CA SER A 58 9.87 0.21 30.46
C SER A 58 9.60 -1.11 31.18
N PRO A 59 10.12 -1.33 32.39
CA PRO A 59 9.78 -2.48 33.21
C PRO A 59 8.28 -2.54 33.58
N TYR A 60 7.52 -1.48 33.35
CA TYR A 60 6.11 -1.33 33.73
C TYR A 60 5.13 -1.56 32.58
N VAL A 61 5.45 -2.40 31.60
CA VAL A 61 4.52 -2.78 30.52
C VAL A 61 4.50 -1.83 29.32
N ILE A 62 4.81 -0.54 29.47
CA ILE A 62 4.70 0.45 28.39
C ILE A 62 6.09 0.81 27.84
N GLY A 63 6.20 0.89 26.54
CA GLY A 63 7.41 1.32 25.84
C GLY A 63 7.13 2.15 24.61
N LEU A 64 8.21 2.54 23.94
CA LEU A 64 8.18 3.25 22.66
C LEU A 64 9.06 2.51 21.65
N ARG A 65 8.64 2.47 20.41
CA ARG A 65 9.41 1.94 19.29
C ARG A 65 9.45 2.93 18.14
N THR A 66 10.63 3.06 17.54
CA THR A 66 10.84 3.77 16.28
C THR A 66 11.87 3.04 15.44
N GLY A 67 12.06 3.46 14.19
CA GLY A 67 13.04 2.85 13.31
C GLY A 67 12.82 3.22 11.86
N VAL A 68 13.28 2.35 10.96
CA VAL A 68 13.14 2.52 9.52
C VAL A 68 12.68 1.20 8.91
N THR A 69 11.75 1.26 7.97
CA THR A 69 11.34 0.14 7.11
C THR A 69 11.62 0.46 5.65
N LEU A 70 11.92 -0.56 4.87
CA LEU A 70 11.95 -0.52 3.41
C LEU A 70 10.92 -1.53 2.91
N ASP A 71 9.89 -1.05 2.25
CA ASP A 71 8.72 -1.84 1.89
C ASP A 71 8.53 -1.84 0.36
N CYS A 72 8.18 -3.00 -0.20
CA CYS A 72 7.70 -3.16 -1.57
C CYS A 72 6.26 -3.68 -1.53
N HIS A 73 5.32 -2.88 -1.99
CA HIS A 73 3.91 -3.25 -2.07
C HIS A 73 3.54 -3.48 -3.53
N LYS A 74 2.86 -4.60 -3.82
CA LYS A 74 2.21 -4.83 -5.09
C LYS A 74 0.73 -5.14 -4.85
N ALA A 75 -0.16 -4.34 -5.43
CA ALA A 75 -1.61 -4.53 -5.38
C ALA A 75 -2.23 -3.94 -6.65
N GLY A 76 -3.48 -4.27 -6.95
CA GLY A 76 -4.06 -3.83 -8.20
C GLY A 76 -5.57 -3.80 -8.21
N PHE A 77 -6.11 -3.57 -9.40
CA PHE A 77 -7.53 -3.64 -9.74
C PHE A 77 -7.73 -4.51 -10.96
N GLY A 78 -8.92 -5.07 -11.11
CA GLY A 78 -9.28 -5.85 -12.28
C GLY A 78 -10.77 -5.98 -12.45
N LYS A 79 -11.18 -6.36 -13.64
CA LYS A 79 -12.58 -6.64 -14.00
C LYS A 79 -12.65 -7.72 -15.05
N LEU A 80 -13.62 -8.59 -14.91
CA LEU A 80 -14.05 -9.49 -15.98
C LEU A 80 -15.29 -8.92 -16.65
N ASN A 81 -15.36 -9.03 -17.98
CA ASN A 81 -16.50 -8.58 -18.80
C ASN A 81 -16.87 -7.10 -18.53
N TYR A 82 -15.89 -6.21 -18.71
CA TYR A 82 -16.10 -4.77 -18.60
C TYR A 82 -16.63 -4.23 -19.93
N GLU A 83 -17.73 -3.49 -19.87
CA GLU A 83 -18.35 -2.84 -21.04
C GLU A 83 -18.53 -1.35 -20.75
N ASP A 84 -18.26 -0.53 -21.76
CA ASP A 84 -18.48 0.90 -21.69
C ASP A 84 -18.77 1.48 -23.08
N HIS A 85 -19.32 2.70 -23.10
CA HIS A 85 -19.60 3.46 -24.31
C HIS A 85 -19.45 4.95 -24.03
N TYR A 86 -19.03 5.69 -25.05
CA TYR A 86 -18.94 7.15 -25.00
C TYR A 86 -19.14 7.70 -26.40
N SER A 87 -19.56 8.98 -26.48
CA SER A 87 -19.71 9.69 -27.73
C SER A 87 -18.62 10.75 -27.88
N THR A 88 -18.07 10.87 -29.06
CA THR A 88 -17.06 11.88 -29.39
C THR A 88 -17.27 12.36 -30.82
N THR A 89 -16.44 13.27 -31.30
CA THR A 89 -16.44 13.74 -32.67
C THR A 89 -15.14 13.35 -33.36
N ASP A 90 -15.20 13.00 -34.63
CA ASP A 90 -14.00 12.76 -35.46
C ASP A 90 -13.37 14.08 -35.97
N ALA A 91 -12.31 13.95 -36.82
CA ALA A 91 -11.61 15.11 -37.38
C ALA A 91 -12.49 15.97 -38.33
N GLU A 92 -13.52 15.39 -38.87
CA GLU A 92 -14.49 16.04 -39.76
C GLU A 92 -15.62 16.68 -38.97
N ASN A 93 -15.57 16.60 -37.64
CA ASN A 93 -16.54 17.12 -36.68
C ASN A 93 -17.89 16.38 -36.72
N GLU A 94 -17.87 15.12 -37.18
CA GLU A 94 -19.02 14.23 -37.20
C GLU A 94 -19.13 13.47 -35.86
N GLN A 95 -20.35 13.32 -35.36
CA GLN A 95 -20.59 12.59 -34.11
C GLN A 95 -20.40 11.09 -34.34
N MET A 96 -19.64 10.45 -33.48
CA MET A 96 -19.48 9.01 -33.43
C MET A 96 -19.70 8.47 -32.00
N ASP A 97 -20.41 7.35 -31.92
CA ASP A 97 -20.65 6.59 -30.72
C ASP A 97 -19.73 5.38 -30.71
N ILE A 98 -18.93 5.29 -29.66
CA ILE A 98 -17.93 4.24 -29.48
C ILE A 98 -18.39 3.32 -28.37
N ALA A 99 -18.56 2.03 -28.69
CA ALA A 99 -18.86 0.99 -27.72
C ALA A 99 -17.74 -0.04 -27.71
N TYR A 100 -17.31 -0.47 -26.53
CA TYR A 100 -16.31 -1.51 -26.40
C TYR A 100 -16.60 -2.45 -25.24
N SER A 101 -16.12 -3.68 -25.38
CA SER A 101 -16.16 -4.70 -24.36
C SER A 101 -14.77 -5.26 -24.13
N VAL A 102 -14.45 -5.60 -22.88
CA VAL A 102 -13.16 -6.16 -22.45
C VAL A 102 -13.41 -7.43 -21.67
N GLY A 103 -12.92 -8.56 -22.15
CA GLY A 103 -13.06 -9.84 -21.46
C GLY A 103 -12.29 -9.89 -20.15
N ARG A 104 -11.06 -9.37 -20.12
CA ARG A 104 -10.24 -9.25 -18.92
C ARG A 104 -9.51 -7.92 -18.90
N LEU A 105 -9.65 -7.22 -17.79
CA LEU A 105 -8.94 -5.99 -17.46
C LEU A 105 -8.17 -6.20 -16.16
N SER A 106 -6.90 -5.84 -16.12
CA SER A 106 -6.10 -5.84 -14.88
C SER A 106 -5.09 -4.72 -14.89
N GLU A 107 -4.92 -4.05 -13.76
CA GLU A 107 -3.88 -3.05 -13.52
C GLU A 107 -3.20 -3.32 -12.18
N HIS A 108 -1.89 -3.40 -12.19
CA HIS A 108 -1.07 -3.66 -11.02
C HIS A 108 -0.18 -2.46 -10.70
N TYR A 109 -0.13 -2.09 -9.44
CA TYR A 109 0.71 -1.03 -8.91
C TYR A 109 1.83 -1.64 -8.08
N THR A 110 3.06 -1.21 -8.34
CA THR A 110 4.23 -1.60 -7.55
C THR A 110 4.84 -0.34 -6.94
N THR A 111 4.87 -0.29 -5.62
CA THR A 111 5.39 0.87 -4.88
C THR A 111 6.54 0.45 -3.96
N TRP A 112 7.68 1.13 -4.09
CA TRP A 112 8.77 1.07 -3.14
C TRP A 112 8.69 2.27 -2.22
N SER A 113 8.83 2.05 -0.92
CA SER A 113 8.71 3.11 0.08
C SER A 113 9.65 2.91 1.26
N VAL A 114 10.02 4.02 1.91
CA VAL A 114 10.68 4.04 3.21
C VAL A 114 9.67 4.47 4.25
N GLY A 115 9.59 3.73 5.34
CA GLY A 115 8.69 4.02 6.46
C GLY A 115 9.46 4.39 7.73
N VAL A 116 8.92 5.34 8.50
CA VAL A 116 9.41 5.70 9.83
C VAL A 116 8.27 5.54 10.83
N PRO A 117 8.21 4.43 11.58
CA PRO A 117 7.17 4.21 12.58
C PRO A 117 7.48 4.94 13.89
N LEU A 118 6.41 5.36 14.57
CA LEU A 118 6.41 5.76 15.96
C LEU A 118 5.26 5.03 16.66
N GLN A 119 5.59 4.05 17.48
CA GLN A 119 4.63 3.12 18.07
C GLN A 119 4.79 3.04 19.57
N LEU A 120 3.66 2.91 20.26
CA LEU A 120 3.60 2.49 21.67
C LEU A 120 3.76 0.99 21.73
N ALA A 121 4.53 0.52 22.73
CA ALA A 121 4.69 -0.88 23.05
C ALA A 121 3.95 -1.23 24.32
N LEU A 122 3.18 -2.32 24.30
CA LEU A 122 2.57 -2.96 25.47
C LEU A 122 3.14 -4.36 25.60
N THR A 123 3.94 -4.60 26.64
CA THR A 123 4.65 -5.87 26.83
C THR A 123 3.97 -6.72 27.89
N TYR A 124 3.57 -7.92 27.51
CA TYR A 124 3.12 -8.98 28.41
C TYR A 124 3.87 -10.25 28.02
N GLN A 125 5.02 -10.45 28.66
CA GLN A 125 5.96 -11.54 28.29
C GLN A 125 5.26 -12.89 28.14
N PRO A 126 5.52 -13.63 27.03
CA PRO A 126 6.51 -13.36 25.96
C PRO A 126 6.01 -12.48 24.80
N PHE A 127 4.83 -11.90 24.91
CA PHE A 127 4.19 -11.11 23.86
C PHE A 127 4.46 -9.62 24.01
N THR A 128 4.59 -8.92 22.90
CA THR A 128 4.62 -7.46 22.83
C THR A 128 3.73 -6.97 21.68
N LEU A 129 2.76 -6.14 22.02
CA LEU A 129 1.90 -5.42 21.09
C LEU A 129 2.52 -4.04 20.82
N PHE A 130 2.68 -3.70 19.55
CA PHE A 130 3.07 -2.38 19.09
C PHE A 130 1.92 -1.76 18.30
N ALA A 131 1.57 -0.52 18.59
CA ALA A 131 0.54 0.20 17.86
C ALA A 131 0.89 1.70 17.76
N GLY A 132 0.70 2.29 16.60
CA GLY A 132 1.01 3.70 16.39
C GLY A 132 0.90 4.15 14.95
N ALA A 133 1.55 5.27 14.65
CA ALA A 133 1.61 5.85 13.32
C ALA A 133 2.94 5.52 12.64
N LYS A 134 2.90 5.39 11.30
CA LYS A 134 4.06 5.22 10.44
C LYS A 134 4.00 6.30 9.36
N ALA A 135 5.02 7.14 9.27
CA ALA A 135 5.20 8.04 8.14
C ALA A 135 5.87 7.26 7.01
N VAL A 136 5.22 7.19 5.85
CA VAL A 136 5.68 6.44 4.68
C VAL A 136 6.02 7.41 3.57
N PHE A 137 7.22 7.27 3.00
CA PHE A 137 7.77 8.08 1.92
C PHE A 137 7.88 7.20 0.66
N PRO A 138 6.94 7.32 -0.29
CA PRO A 138 7.05 6.61 -1.57
C PRO A 138 8.28 7.08 -2.34
N MET A 139 9.14 6.14 -2.73
CA MET A 139 10.35 6.43 -3.52
C MET A 139 10.10 6.24 -5.01
N SER A 140 9.35 5.21 -5.35
CA SER A 140 8.99 4.87 -6.72
C SER A 140 7.65 4.16 -6.72
N SER A 141 6.77 4.56 -7.62
CA SER A 141 5.50 3.90 -7.82
C SER A 141 5.23 3.79 -9.31
N THR A 142 5.07 2.55 -9.77
CA THR A 142 4.80 2.24 -11.18
C THR A 142 3.50 1.47 -11.28
N TRP A 143 2.82 1.62 -12.41
CA TRP A 143 1.66 0.82 -12.74
C TRP A 143 1.86 0.12 -14.09
N GLN A 144 1.23 -1.03 -14.22
CA GLN A 144 1.16 -1.82 -15.45
C GLN A 144 -0.28 -2.27 -15.64
N GLU A 145 -0.85 -1.88 -16.74
CA GLU A 145 -2.22 -2.21 -17.14
C GLU A 145 -2.20 -3.18 -18.32
N GLN A 146 -3.16 -4.09 -18.34
CA GLN A 146 -3.33 -5.09 -19.38
C GLN A 146 -4.82 -5.31 -19.64
N VAL A 147 -5.16 -5.26 -20.93
CA VAL A 147 -6.49 -5.54 -21.48
C VAL A 147 -6.37 -6.74 -22.41
N GLU A 148 -7.20 -7.75 -22.19
CA GLU A 148 -7.24 -8.97 -23.00
C GLU A 148 -8.67 -9.21 -23.52
N HIS A 149 -8.76 -9.75 -24.72
CA HIS A 149 -10.04 -10.08 -25.37
C HIS A 149 -10.98 -8.87 -25.49
N ALA A 150 -10.47 -7.75 -25.99
CA ALA A 150 -11.27 -6.57 -26.23
C ALA A 150 -11.92 -6.58 -27.61
N ALA A 151 -13.12 -6.05 -27.67
CA ALA A 151 -13.81 -5.74 -28.93
C ALA A 151 -14.28 -4.29 -28.90
N LEU A 152 -14.22 -3.64 -30.06
CA LEU A 152 -14.59 -2.23 -30.20
C LEU A 152 -15.46 -2.09 -31.45
N SER A 153 -16.49 -1.22 -31.36
CA SER A 153 -17.35 -0.84 -32.46
C SER A 153 -17.60 0.67 -32.47
N VAL A 154 -17.64 1.25 -33.65
CA VAL A 154 -17.95 2.67 -33.86
C VAL A 154 -19.24 2.77 -34.69
N TYR A 155 -20.13 3.67 -34.27
CA TYR A 155 -21.40 3.95 -34.96
C TYR A 155 -21.50 5.45 -35.20
N TYR A 156 -21.87 5.82 -36.43
CA TYR A 156 -22.15 7.20 -36.83
C TYR A 156 -23.68 7.40 -36.91
N PRO A 157 -24.28 8.12 -35.94
CA PRO A 157 -25.74 8.28 -35.89
C PRO A 157 -26.33 8.97 -37.12
N ASP A 158 -25.62 9.97 -37.64
CA ASP A 158 -26.12 10.79 -38.75
C ASP A 158 -26.24 10.01 -40.08
N TYR A 159 -25.52 8.92 -40.21
CA TYR A 159 -25.51 8.09 -41.42
C TYR A 159 -26.21 6.75 -41.26
N ASP A 160 -26.71 6.45 -40.02
CA ASP A 160 -27.24 5.12 -39.64
C ASP A 160 -26.27 3.98 -40.04
N ASN A 161 -25.00 4.26 -39.97
CA ASN A 161 -23.97 3.40 -40.53
C ASN A 161 -23.02 2.88 -39.43
N ARG A 162 -22.89 1.55 -39.35
CA ARG A 162 -21.84 0.91 -38.58
C ARG A 162 -20.58 0.77 -39.43
N VAL A 163 -19.51 1.42 -39.04
CA VAL A 163 -18.24 1.37 -39.77
C VAL A 163 -17.55 0.03 -39.42
N GLU A 164 -17.99 -1.04 -40.13
CA GLU A 164 -17.36 -2.36 -39.95
C GLU A 164 -16.23 -2.63 -40.97
N GLU A 165 -16.26 -1.99 -42.15
CA GLU A 165 -15.35 -2.35 -43.24
C GLU A 165 -14.34 -1.26 -43.67
N SER A 166 -14.63 0.02 -43.48
CA SER A 166 -13.77 1.10 -43.99
C SER A 166 -12.60 1.47 -43.09
N TYR A 167 -12.70 1.17 -41.80
CA TYR A 167 -11.63 1.43 -40.82
C TYR A 167 -11.38 0.17 -39.99
N PRO A 168 -10.38 -0.64 -40.37
CA PRO A 168 -10.10 -1.93 -39.67
C PRO A 168 -9.76 -1.79 -38.18
N LEU A 169 -9.46 -0.59 -37.70
CA LEU A 169 -9.24 -0.29 -36.27
C LEU A 169 -10.53 0.07 -35.52
N ALA A 170 -11.55 0.57 -36.21
CA ALA A 170 -12.81 1.01 -35.62
C ALA A 170 -13.77 -0.15 -35.28
N ALA A 171 -13.63 -1.28 -35.96
CA ALA A 171 -14.38 -2.49 -35.68
C ALA A 171 -13.43 -3.66 -35.59
N SER A 172 -12.80 -3.86 -34.44
CA SER A 172 -11.89 -4.99 -34.24
C SER A 172 -12.34 -5.84 -33.10
N ARG A 173 -12.31 -7.14 -33.32
CA ARG A 173 -12.60 -8.16 -32.32
C ARG A 173 -11.32 -8.85 -31.88
N ASP A 174 -11.26 -9.20 -30.60
CA ASP A 174 -10.16 -9.98 -30.01
C ASP A 174 -8.77 -9.32 -30.14
N PHE A 175 -8.66 -8.10 -29.61
CA PHE A 175 -7.37 -7.43 -29.49
C PHE A 175 -6.92 -7.35 -28.03
N ALA A 176 -5.62 -7.17 -27.83
CA ALA A 176 -5.02 -6.93 -26.54
C ALA A 176 -4.29 -5.59 -26.53
N MET A 177 -4.27 -4.94 -25.36
CA MET A 177 -3.53 -3.70 -25.13
C MET A 177 -2.79 -3.77 -23.80
N SER A 178 -1.66 -3.10 -23.72
CA SER A 178 -0.95 -2.91 -22.46
C SER A 178 -0.39 -1.50 -22.37
N ASN A 179 -0.38 -0.96 -21.17
CA ASN A 179 0.20 0.34 -20.89
C ASN A 179 0.96 0.30 -19.57
N THR A 180 1.94 1.18 -19.40
CA THR A 180 2.75 1.28 -18.18
C THR A 180 3.05 2.73 -17.89
N GLY A 181 3.20 3.07 -16.61
CA GLY A 181 3.54 4.43 -16.24
C GLY A 181 3.93 4.57 -14.78
N GLN A 182 4.03 5.82 -14.36
CA GLN A 182 4.31 6.18 -12.98
C GLN A 182 3.05 6.69 -12.32
N LEU A 183 2.81 6.23 -11.08
CA LEU A 183 1.74 6.73 -10.24
C LEU A 183 2.28 7.88 -9.39
N GLN A 184 1.64 9.05 -9.49
CA GLN A 184 1.93 10.16 -8.60
C GLN A 184 1.29 9.88 -7.24
N GLN A 185 2.12 9.85 -6.20
CA GLN A 185 1.69 9.66 -4.82
C GLN A 185 2.05 10.87 -3.97
N PRO A 186 1.36 11.12 -2.86
CA PRO A 186 1.76 12.14 -1.90
C PRO A 186 3.19 11.88 -1.40
N ASN A 187 3.99 12.93 -1.22
CA ASN A 187 5.38 12.83 -0.73
C ASN A 187 5.48 12.14 0.63
N VAL A 188 4.44 12.27 1.45
CA VAL A 188 4.32 11.63 2.76
C VAL A 188 2.93 11.06 2.92
N GLN A 189 2.86 9.81 3.32
CA GLN A 189 1.62 9.12 3.67
C GLN A 189 1.66 8.75 5.15
N TRP A 190 0.54 8.92 5.82
CA TRP A 190 0.37 8.47 7.19
C TRP A 190 -0.34 7.13 7.24
N TRP A 191 0.23 6.20 7.99
CA TRP A 191 -0.31 4.85 8.13
C TRP A 191 -0.54 4.54 9.60
N LEU A 192 -1.60 3.79 9.89
CA LEU A 192 -1.78 3.08 11.15
C LEU A 192 -0.97 1.79 11.07
N ALA A 193 -0.12 1.54 12.07
CA ALA A 193 0.71 0.35 12.12
C ALA A 193 0.47 -0.40 13.43
N ILE A 194 0.11 -1.67 13.35
CA ILE A 194 -0.18 -2.55 14.49
C ILE A 194 0.62 -3.84 14.32
N GLU A 195 1.34 -4.27 15.35
CA GLU A 195 2.11 -5.51 15.33
C GLU A 195 1.97 -6.25 16.66
N LEU A 196 1.86 -7.57 16.59
CA LEU A 196 1.93 -8.46 17.74
C LEU A 196 3.10 -9.41 17.56
N ASN A 197 4.09 -9.31 18.44
CA ASN A 197 5.31 -10.10 18.38
C ASN A 197 5.42 -11.06 19.57
N TYR A 198 5.93 -12.26 19.28
CA TYR A 198 6.31 -13.27 20.26
C TYR A 198 7.83 -13.37 20.32
N ALA A 199 8.41 -13.19 21.48
CA ALA A 199 9.85 -13.22 21.69
C ALA A 199 10.33 -14.59 22.19
N LEU A 200 11.13 -15.28 21.37
CA LEU A 200 11.81 -16.52 21.71
C LEU A 200 13.22 -16.18 22.21
N PRO A 201 13.55 -16.43 23.47
CA PRO A 201 14.90 -16.20 23.97
C PRO A 201 15.88 -17.17 23.31
N LEU A 202 16.95 -16.64 22.77
CA LEU A 202 18.10 -17.40 22.26
C LEU A 202 19.19 -17.51 23.33
N LYS A 203 20.23 -18.28 23.02
CA LYS A 203 21.41 -18.34 23.90
C LYS A 203 22.02 -16.95 24.05
N ARG A 204 22.46 -16.61 25.28
CA ARG A 204 23.15 -15.35 25.55
C ARG A 204 24.39 -15.23 24.67
N LEU A 205 24.49 -14.15 23.90
CA LEU A 205 25.66 -13.84 23.07
C LEU A 205 26.90 -13.59 23.94
N THR A 206 26.69 -12.82 25.01
CA THR A 206 27.70 -12.52 26.03
C THR A 206 27.03 -12.37 27.39
N ARG A 207 27.83 -12.20 28.47
CA ARG A 207 27.27 -11.86 29.82
C ARG A 207 26.48 -10.54 29.79
N ALA A 208 26.80 -9.63 28.84
CA ALA A 208 26.19 -8.30 28.72
C ALA A 208 25.06 -8.19 27.69
N LEU A 209 24.86 -9.19 26.81
CA LEU A 209 23.90 -9.11 25.70
C LEU A 209 23.01 -10.35 25.66
N SER A 210 21.71 -10.11 25.69
CA SER A 210 20.66 -11.10 25.38
C SER A 210 20.20 -10.97 23.96
N SER A 211 19.88 -12.09 23.32
CA SER A 211 19.32 -12.12 21.99
C SER A 211 17.99 -12.87 21.95
N TYR A 212 17.12 -12.47 21.03
CA TYR A 212 15.78 -13.00 20.86
C TYR A 212 15.52 -13.21 19.37
N LEU A 213 14.81 -14.27 19.04
CA LEU A 213 14.11 -14.40 17.76
C LEU A 213 12.68 -13.91 17.98
N MET A 214 12.27 -12.91 17.22
CA MET A 214 10.92 -12.38 17.30
C MET A 214 10.12 -12.83 16.10
N ILE A 215 8.99 -13.47 16.36
CA ILE A 215 8.03 -13.90 15.34
C ILE A 215 6.75 -13.13 15.59
N GLY A 216 6.22 -12.47 14.58
CA GLY A 216 5.07 -11.61 14.74
C GLY A 216 4.11 -11.63 13.56
N VAL A 217 2.96 -11.04 13.81
CA VAL A 217 1.98 -10.66 12.78
C VAL A 217 1.85 -9.15 12.79
N TYR A 218 1.59 -8.57 11.62
CA TYR A 218 1.41 -7.13 11.49
C TYR A 218 0.21 -6.80 10.61
N PHE A 219 -0.30 -5.60 10.79
CA PHE A 219 -1.33 -4.96 9.98
C PHE A 219 -1.02 -3.49 9.86
N ASP A 220 -0.87 -3.01 8.62
CA ASP A 220 -0.66 -1.61 8.28
C ASP A 220 -1.82 -1.12 7.41
N TYR A 221 -2.29 0.10 7.65
CA TYR A 221 -3.39 0.72 6.91
C TYR A 221 -3.08 2.19 6.59
N SER A 222 -3.15 2.55 5.31
CA SER A 222 -2.93 3.92 4.86
C SER A 222 -4.10 4.81 5.26
N LEU A 223 -3.83 5.81 6.11
CA LEU A 223 -4.77 6.87 6.50
C LEU A 223 -4.81 8.00 5.47
N THR A 224 -3.76 8.12 4.65
CA THR A 224 -3.67 9.10 3.57
C THR A 224 -4.09 8.42 2.27
N PRO A 225 -5.30 8.67 1.76
CA PRO A 225 -5.75 8.04 0.53
C PRO A 225 -4.97 8.56 -0.67
N VAL A 226 -4.70 7.67 -1.60
CA VAL A 226 -4.25 8.04 -2.95
C VAL A 226 -5.47 8.50 -3.73
N LYS A 227 -5.40 9.72 -4.26
CA LYS A 227 -6.45 10.26 -5.13
C LYS A 227 -6.06 9.95 -6.57
N PRO A 228 -7.03 9.54 -7.40
CA PRO A 228 -6.83 9.45 -8.84
C PRO A 228 -6.34 10.79 -9.39
N ALA A 229 -5.43 10.75 -10.34
CA ALA A 229 -5.11 11.93 -11.11
C ALA A 229 -6.36 12.35 -11.90
N HIS A 230 -6.70 13.66 -11.85
CA HIS A 230 -7.77 14.15 -12.71
C HIS A 230 -7.32 13.95 -14.16
N SER A 231 -8.13 13.23 -14.93
CA SER A 231 -7.90 13.01 -16.36
C SER A 231 -9.09 13.54 -17.14
N ASP A 232 -8.80 14.19 -18.26
CA ASP A 232 -9.81 14.58 -19.23
C ASP A 232 -10.26 13.37 -20.09
N ALA A 233 -9.76 12.18 -19.82
CA ALA A 233 -10.12 10.97 -20.52
C ALA A 233 -11.57 10.57 -20.16
N GLU A 234 -12.43 10.53 -21.16
CA GLU A 234 -13.84 10.21 -20.99
C GLU A 234 -14.07 8.73 -20.70
N SER A 235 -13.13 7.87 -21.12
CA SER A 235 -13.28 6.41 -21.03
C SER A 235 -11.92 5.70 -20.85
N LEU A 236 -11.97 4.40 -20.55
CA LEU A 236 -10.79 3.54 -20.39
C LEU A 236 -10.04 3.33 -21.72
N ILE A 237 -10.77 3.01 -22.80
CA ILE A 237 -10.22 2.88 -24.15
C ILE A 237 -10.73 4.04 -24.98
N MET A 238 -9.82 4.92 -25.39
CA MET A 238 -10.14 6.07 -26.22
C MET A 238 -9.61 5.88 -27.64
N LEU A 239 -10.39 6.33 -28.62
CA LEU A 239 -9.92 6.51 -29.98
C LEU A 239 -9.44 7.95 -30.14
N THR A 240 -8.19 8.11 -30.54
CA THR A 240 -7.62 9.42 -30.85
C THR A 240 -7.42 9.51 -32.36
N ASP A 241 -7.95 10.56 -32.95
CA ASP A 241 -7.64 10.91 -34.31
C ASP A 241 -6.29 11.59 -34.37
N THR A 242 -5.40 11.09 -35.22
CA THR A 242 -4.14 11.75 -35.51
C THR A 242 -4.37 12.69 -36.69
N ARG A 243 -4.25 14.01 -36.44
CA ARG A 243 -4.51 15.13 -37.37
C ARG A 243 -3.84 15.06 -38.76
N ASP A 244 -3.12 14.00 -39.07
CA ASP A 244 -2.35 13.84 -40.32
C ASP A 244 -2.90 12.75 -41.26
N GLY A 245 -4.18 12.38 -41.10
CA GLY A 245 -4.80 11.33 -41.94
C GLY A 245 -4.30 9.93 -41.68
N LEU A 246 -3.65 9.70 -40.50
CA LEU A 246 -3.28 8.39 -40.00
C LEU A 246 -4.51 7.70 -39.38
N PRO A 247 -4.58 6.37 -39.40
CA PRO A 247 -5.69 5.64 -38.83
C PRO A 247 -5.85 5.94 -37.32
N LEU A 248 -7.11 5.98 -36.87
CA LEU A 248 -7.50 6.09 -35.46
C LEU A 248 -6.60 5.21 -34.57
N GLN A 249 -6.01 5.82 -33.55
CA GLN A 249 -5.20 5.10 -32.56
C GLN A 249 -6.02 4.81 -31.32
N ARG A 250 -5.86 3.60 -30.79
CA ARG A 250 -6.41 3.21 -29.49
C ARG A 250 -5.45 3.63 -28.39
N VAL A 251 -5.94 4.37 -27.42
CA VAL A 251 -5.21 4.76 -26.23
C VAL A 251 -5.86 4.12 -25.02
N LEU A 252 -5.05 3.41 -24.25
CA LEU A 252 -5.45 2.82 -22.98
C LEU A 252 -5.14 3.80 -21.84
N THR A 253 -6.17 4.20 -21.11
CA THR A 253 -6.07 5.16 -20.01
C THR A 253 -5.98 4.41 -18.68
N PRO A 254 -5.03 4.75 -17.78
CA PRO A 254 -4.91 4.09 -16.47
C PRO A 254 -6.24 4.11 -15.69
N LEU A 255 -6.58 3.00 -15.03
CA LEU A 255 -7.82 2.85 -14.26
C LEU A 255 -8.04 3.96 -13.23
N MET A 256 -6.97 4.41 -12.57
CA MET A 256 -7.04 5.52 -11.62
C MET A 256 -7.33 6.88 -12.27
N SER A 257 -7.21 6.99 -13.60
CA SER A 257 -7.44 8.23 -14.35
C SER A 257 -8.63 8.15 -15.29
N ALA A 258 -9.12 6.93 -15.53
CA ALA A 258 -10.21 6.71 -16.47
C ALA A 258 -11.57 7.09 -15.85
N ASN A 259 -12.44 7.62 -16.69
CA ASN A 259 -13.83 7.92 -16.36
C ASN A 259 -14.77 6.93 -17.03
N ARG A 260 -15.97 6.81 -16.50
CA ARG A 260 -17.11 6.14 -17.10
C ARG A 260 -18.31 7.06 -17.00
N GLN A 261 -18.83 7.49 -18.13
CA GLN A 261 -19.96 8.42 -18.17
C GLN A 261 -19.78 9.65 -17.27
N GLY A 262 -18.60 10.28 -17.30
CA GLY A 262 -18.25 11.45 -16.49
C GLY A 262 -17.94 11.17 -15.01
N GLN A 263 -17.90 9.91 -14.58
CA GLN A 263 -17.51 9.52 -13.22
C GLN A 263 -16.20 8.74 -13.23
N THR A 264 -15.30 9.03 -12.30
CA THR A 264 -14.04 8.28 -12.16
C THR A 264 -14.31 6.81 -11.86
N LEU A 265 -13.61 5.91 -12.56
CA LEU A 265 -13.72 4.46 -12.35
C LEU A 265 -13.33 4.05 -10.93
N ILE A 266 -12.33 4.70 -10.38
CA ILE A 266 -11.85 4.50 -9.02
C ILE A 266 -11.90 5.84 -8.30
N SER A 267 -12.58 5.90 -7.16
CA SER A 267 -12.55 7.08 -6.30
C SER A 267 -11.21 7.17 -5.54
N GLN A 268 -11.17 7.76 -4.38
CA GLN A 268 -10.01 7.67 -3.50
C GLN A 268 -9.81 6.23 -2.99
N CYS A 269 -8.56 5.81 -2.86
CA CYS A 269 -8.22 4.47 -2.39
C CYS A 269 -7.15 4.51 -1.30
N SER A 270 -7.26 3.60 -0.35
CA SER A 270 -6.30 3.37 0.73
C SER A 270 -5.71 1.98 0.60
N LEU A 271 -4.40 1.85 0.77
CA LEU A 271 -3.74 0.56 0.79
C LEU A 271 -3.72 0.00 2.21
N TRP A 272 -3.98 -1.29 2.35
CA TRP A 272 -3.71 -2.02 3.57
C TRP A 272 -2.87 -3.24 3.27
N ASP A 273 -2.08 -3.64 4.24
CA ASP A 273 -1.34 -4.88 4.19
C ASP A 273 -1.34 -5.60 5.54
N ALA A 274 -1.19 -6.91 5.49
CA ALA A 274 -1.13 -7.77 6.65
C ALA A 274 -0.25 -8.97 6.36
N GLY A 275 0.49 -9.43 7.37
CA GLY A 275 1.40 -10.54 7.15
C GLY A 275 2.13 -11.00 8.39
N ILE A 276 3.22 -11.71 8.14
CA ILE A 276 4.11 -12.24 9.15
C ILE A 276 5.45 -11.51 9.11
N LYS A 277 6.11 -11.51 10.27
CA LYS A 277 7.37 -10.85 10.51
C LYS A 277 8.31 -11.80 11.23
N LEU A 278 9.56 -11.80 10.83
CA LEU A 278 10.64 -12.52 11.50
C LEU A 278 11.80 -11.57 11.72
N SER A 279 12.23 -11.43 12.96
CA SER A 279 13.33 -10.52 13.28
C SER A 279 14.24 -11.07 14.38
N TYR A 280 15.47 -10.60 14.33
CA TYR A 280 16.48 -10.84 15.35
C TYR A 280 16.64 -9.59 16.20
N ALA A 281 16.50 -9.73 17.51
CA ALA A 281 16.57 -8.64 18.45
C ALA A 281 17.71 -8.84 19.45
N ILE A 282 18.41 -7.77 19.78
CA ILE A 282 19.48 -7.71 20.75
C ILE A 282 19.12 -6.69 21.81
N SER A 283 19.32 -7.08 23.08
CA SER A 283 19.15 -6.20 24.22
C SER A 283 20.35 -6.26 25.16
N PRO A 284 20.91 -5.12 25.55
CA PRO A 284 21.88 -5.07 26.65
C PRO A 284 21.26 -5.65 27.93
N ASN A 285 21.97 -6.56 28.59
CA ASN A 285 21.54 -7.06 29.89
C ASN A 285 21.67 -5.91 30.88
N THR A 286 20.58 -5.34 31.33
CA THR A 286 20.59 -4.52 32.55
C THR A 286 20.95 -5.45 33.71
N PRO A 287 21.98 -5.17 34.48
CA PRO A 287 22.31 -6.01 35.64
C PRO A 287 21.09 -6.00 36.56
N GLN A 288 20.35 -7.10 36.59
CA GLN A 288 19.31 -7.30 37.60
C GLN A 288 20.05 -7.31 38.93
N LYS A 289 19.93 -6.23 39.71
CA LYS A 289 20.19 -6.32 41.16
C LYS A 289 19.26 -7.43 41.64
N HIS A 290 19.85 -8.57 42.00
CA HIS A 290 19.17 -9.61 42.75
C HIS A 290 18.48 -8.93 43.93
N LYS A 291 17.17 -8.69 43.81
CA LYS A 291 16.35 -8.54 45.01
C LYS A 291 16.36 -9.93 45.64
N SER A 292 17.27 -10.12 46.59
CA SER A 292 17.13 -11.18 47.55
C SER A 292 15.75 -11.00 48.18
N HIS A 293 14.80 -11.84 47.77
CA HIS A 293 13.57 -11.98 48.52
C HIS A 293 13.98 -12.41 49.91
N PRO A 294 13.68 -11.64 50.98
CA PRO A 294 13.87 -12.15 52.28
C PRO A 294 13.03 -13.42 52.41
N CYS A 295 13.66 -14.56 52.65
CA CYS A 295 12.96 -15.76 53.02
C CYS A 295 12.06 -15.39 54.24
N MET A 296 10.76 -15.31 54.04
CA MET A 296 9.81 -15.41 55.14
C MET A 296 9.87 -16.85 55.62
N CYS A 297 10.75 -17.12 56.57
CA CYS A 297 10.61 -18.29 57.42
C CYS A 297 9.41 -18.04 58.34
N LEU A 298 8.27 -18.67 57.98
CA LEU A 298 7.15 -18.82 58.89
C LEU A 298 7.58 -19.81 59.98
N HIS A 299 7.68 -19.30 61.21
CA HIS A 299 7.63 -20.10 62.43
C HIS A 299 6.19 -20.44 62.75
#